data_8972cf28e63adb4c6737dc22e8ca29fb
#
_entry.id   8972cf28e63adb4c6737dc22e8ca29fb
#
_cell.length_a   1.000
_cell.length_b   1.000
_cell.length_c   1.000
_cell.angle_alpha   90.00
_cell.angle_beta   90.00
_cell.angle_gamma   90.00
#
_symmetry.space_group_name_H-M   'P 1'
#
loop_
_entity.id
_entity.type
_entity.pdbx_description
1 polymer ?
#
loop_
_entity_poly.entity_id
_entity_poly.type
_entity_poly.pdbx_seq_one_letter_code
_entity_poly.pdbx_strand_id
1 'polypeptide(L)'
;MKPYLLASLCCKDNALPQGASTSPALSNLVMANFDNKIGTWCRDRNISYTRYCDDMTFSADSPLYSVYQKAKDILCRMGFELNESKTHFIGSGSRQSVTWLTVNEKLSVSNDYKRELRQEVYFTLKFGAADSIIKGSRTDYILDGKPETERYLYHLLGKVQHVLWVEPDNQWFREAKHALKEMMRGLKEDG
;
A
#
# COMPACT_ATOMS: atom_id res chain seq x y z
N MET A 1 25.38 20.83 -7.61
CA MET A 1 25.86 19.72 -6.74
C MET A 1 26.34 18.59 -7.64
N LYS A 2 27.52 18.03 -7.41
CA LYS A 2 28.07 17.00 -8.31
C LYS A 2 27.23 15.71 -8.14
N PRO A 3 26.72 15.10 -9.22
CA PRO A 3 25.85 13.93 -9.14
C PRO A 3 26.53 12.71 -8.44
N TYR A 4 27.83 12.63 -8.53
CA TYR A 4 28.63 11.60 -7.86
C TYR A 4 28.57 11.67 -6.32
N LEU A 5 28.37 12.86 -5.73
CA LEU A 5 28.26 12.99 -4.28
C LEU A 5 26.96 12.36 -3.76
N LEU A 6 25.85 12.61 -4.45
CA LEU A 6 24.56 11.98 -4.08
C LEU A 6 24.62 10.45 -4.24
N ALA A 7 25.21 9.97 -5.34
CA ALA A 7 25.35 8.53 -5.55
C ALA A 7 26.20 7.89 -4.45
N SER A 8 27.36 8.48 -4.09
CA SER A 8 28.23 7.93 -3.05
C SER A 8 27.64 7.95 -1.64
N LEU A 9 26.75 8.91 -1.34
CA LEU A 9 26.09 9.00 -0.02
C LEU A 9 24.84 8.13 0.11
N CYS A 10 24.14 7.87 -1.00
CA CYS A 10 22.82 7.25 -0.98
C CYS A 10 22.75 5.87 -1.63
N CYS A 11 23.80 5.44 -2.34
CA CYS A 11 23.87 4.12 -2.94
C CYS A 11 24.78 3.18 -2.13
N LYS A 12 24.40 1.91 -2.10
CA LYS A 12 25.20 0.81 -1.59
C LYS A 12 25.36 -0.22 -2.72
N ASP A 13 26.58 -0.68 -2.94
CA ASP A 13 26.87 -1.67 -3.99
C ASP A 13 26.35 -1.27 -5.38
N ASN A 14 26.50 0.00 -5.74
CA ASN A 14 26.02 0.63 -6.98
C ASN A 14 24.48 0.60 -7.18
N ALA A 15 23.70 0.40 -6.14
CA ALA A 15 22.25 0.37 -6.19
C ALA A 15 21.62 1.24 -5.08
N LEU A 16 20.37 1.67 -5.27
CA LEU A 16 19.59 2.29 -4.22
C LEU A 16 19.15 1.22 -3.21
N PRO A 17 19.51 1.35 -1.92
CA PRO A 17 19.14 0.36 -0.91
C PRO A 17 17.62 0.31 -0.72
N GLN A 18 17.08 -0.90 -0.65
CA GLN A 18 15.67 -1.09 -0.28
C GLN A 18 15.44 -0.66 1.18
N GLY A 19 14.39 0.12 1.42
CA GLY A 19 14.06 0.62 2.75
C GLY A 19 14.82 1.86 3.21
N ALA A 20 15.80 2.35 2.46
CA ALA A 20 16.44 3.63 2.78
C ALA A 20 15.49 4.81 2.51
N SER A 21 15.40 5.75 3.44
CA SER A 21 14.53 6.93 3.32
C SER A 21 14.84 7.83 2.13
N THR A 22 16.07 7.81 1.61
CA THR A 22 16.53 8.57 0.45
C THR A 22 16.18 7.94 -0.90
N SER A 23 16.00 6.60 -0.94
CA SER A 23 15.79 5.86 -2.18
C SER A 23 14.55 6.29 -2.98
N PRO A 24 13.37 6.53 -2.36
CA PRO A 24 12.18 7.02 -3.08
C PRO A 24 12.40 8.41 -3.69
N ALA A 25 13.07 9.32 -2.98
CA ALA A 25 13.33 10.67 -3.45
C ALA A 25 14.28 10.66 -4.66
N LEU A 26 15.35 9.85 -4.62
CA LEU A 26 16.28 9.70 -5.73
C LEU A 26 15.65 9.01 -6.93
N SER A 27 14.85 7.96 -6.71
CA SER A 27 14.06 7.31 -7.77
C SER A 27 13.17 8.32 -8.48
N ASN A 28 12.47 9.18 -7.73
CA ASN A 28 11.62 10.23 -8.29
C ASN A 28 12.42 11.25 -9.10
N LEU A 29 13.60 11.67 -8.67
CA LEU A 29 14.46 12.56 -9.43
C LEU A 29 14.91 11.96 -10.75
N VAL A 30 15.33 10.70 -10.74
CA VAL A 30 15.77 9.98 -11.96
C VAL A 30 14.59 9.84 -12.94
N MET A 31 13.41 9.52 -12.43
CA MET A 31 12.21 9.30 -13.25
C MET A 31 11.50 10.59 -13.67
N ALA A 32 11.88 11.76 -13.18
CA ALA A 32 11.20 13.03 -13.49
C ALA A 32 11.12 13.32 -15.01
N ASN A 33 12.17 13.00 -15.79
CA ASN A 33 12.15 13.18 -17.23
C ASN A 33 11.18 12.20 -17.93
N PHE A 34 11.10 10.96 -17.44
CA PHE A 34 10.11 9.98 -17.88
C PHE A 34 8.70 10.47 -17.58
N ASP A 35 8.44 10.86 -16.32
CA ASP A 35 7.12 11.33 -15.89
C ASP A 35 6.62 12.51 -16.70
N ASN A 36 7.49 13.47 -16.99
CA ASN A 36 7.14 14.62 -17.82
C ASN A 36 6.77 14.23 -19.25
N LYS A 37 7.56 13.33 -19.89
CA LYS A 37 7.33 12.91 -21.27
C LYS A 37 6.07 12.06 -21.39
N ILE A 38 5.94 11.03 -20.55
CA ILE A 38 4.81 10.10 -20.62
C ILE A 38 3.52 10.78 -20.13
N GLY A 39 3.60 11.59 -19.07
CA GLY A 39 2.44 12.30 -18.54
C GLY A 39 1.86 13.31 -19.53
N THR A 40 2.68 14.06 -20.27
CA THR A 40 2.21 14.93 -21.35
C THR A 40 1.56 14.12 -22.47
N TRP A 41 2.23 13.07 -22.94
CA TRP A 41 1.71 12.18 -23.99
C TRP A 41 0.37 11.53 -23.60
N CYS A 42 0.20 11.14 -22.33
CA CYS A 42 -1.03 10.57 -21.79
C CYS A 42 -2.17 11.60 -21.72
N ARG A 43 -1.89 12.82 -21.22
CA ARG A 43 -2.89 13.90 -21.15
C ARG A 43 -3.49 14.22 -22.50
N ASP A 44 -2.66 14.32 -23.55
CA ASP A 44 -3.12 14.60 -24.92
C ASP A 44 -4.08 13.53 -25.48
N ARG A 45 -4.18 12.37 -24.79
CA ARG A 45 -4.97 11.19 -25.18
C ARG A 45 -6.04 10.80 -24.17
N ASN A 46 -6.30 11.63 -23.18
CA ASN A 46 -7.22 11.34 -22.07
C ASN A 46 -6.88 10.04 -21.33
N ILE A 47 -5.59 9.79 -21.13
CA ILE A 47 -5.09 8.65 -20.38
C ILE A 47 -4.61 9.13 -19.01
N SER A 48 -5.15 8.57 -17.94
CA SER A 48 -4.66 8.82 -16.58
C SER A 48 -3.36 8.07 -16.35
N TYR A 49 -2.37 8.74 -15.81
CA TYR A 49 -1.06 8.20 -15.47
C TYR A 49 -0.71 8.52 -14.03
N THR A 50 -0.28 7.52 -13.29
CA THR A 50 0.29 7.66 -11.95
C THR A 50 1.49 6.75 -11.79
N ARG A 51 2.44 7.15 -10.95
CA ARG A 51 3.59 6.33 -10.58
C ARG A 51 3.81 6.38 -9.06
N TYR A 52 4.07 5.23 -8.49
CA TYR A 52 4.55 5.09 -7.12
C TYR A 52 5.86 4.30 -7.13
N CYS A 53 6.97 4.98 -6.88
CA CYS A 53 8.33 4.43 -7.02
C CYS A 53 8.57 3.82 -8.41
N ASP A 54 8.62 2.50 -8.51
CA ASP A 54 8.82 1.69 -9.72
C ASP A 54 7.50 1.22 -10.35
N ASP A 55 6.38 1.31 -9.62
CA ASP A 55 5.07 0.89 -10.10
C ASP A 55 4.39 2.00 -10.89
N MET A 56 4.06 1.73 -12.15
CA MET A 56 3.35 2.64 -13.05
C MET A 56 1.95 2.13 -13.34
N THR A 57 0.97 3.01 -13.25
CA THR A 57 -0.44 2.68 -13.55
C THR A 57 -0.97 3.62 -14.62
N PHE A 58 -1.60 3.05 -15.62
CA PHE A 58 -2.28 3.76 -16.72
C PHE A 58 -3.74 3.34 -16.76
N SER A 59 -4.65 4.29 -16.95
CA SER A 59 -6.10 4.04 -17.03
C SER A 59 -6.73 4.87 -18.15
N ALA A 60 -7.54 4.24 -18.99
CA ALA A 60 -8.31 4.87 -20.04
C ALA A 60 -9.48 3.96 -20.46
N ASP A 61 -10.47 4.54 -21.16
CA ASP A 61 -11.58 3.80 -21.76
C ASP A 61 -11.20 3.12 -23.09
N SER A 62 -9.98 3.33 -23.57
CA SER A 62 -9.44 2.78 -24.82
C SER A 62 -8.31 1.78 -24.54
N PRO A 63 -7.99 0.91 -25.54
CA PRO A 63 -6.89 -0.04 -25.41
C PRO A 63 -5.54 0.62 -25.13
N LEU A 64 -4.84 0.15 -24.08
CA LEU A 64 -3.61 0.76 -23.57
C LEU A 64 -2.30 0.20 -24.18
N TYR A 65 -2.40 -0.60 -25.25
CA TYR A 65 -1.20 -1.18 -25.87
C TYR A 65 -0.22 -0.11 -26.40
N SER A 66 -0.73 0.99 -26.97
CA SER A 66 0.09 2.11 -27.41
C SER A 66 0.86 2.80 -26.27
N VAL A 67 0.25 2.84 -25.06
CA VAL A 67 0.89 3.35 -23.84
C VAL A 67 2.07 2.48 -23.44
N TYR A 68 1.85 1.17 -23.42
CA TYR A 68 2.89 0.19 -23.11
C TYR A 68 4.09 0.35 -24.05
N GLN A 69 3.87 0.42 -25.36
CA GLN A 69 4.95 0.62 -26.32
C GLN A 69 5.67 1.96 -26.10
N LYS A 70 4.92 3.03 -25.84
CA LYS A 70 5.49 4.36 -25.58
C LYS A 70 6.32 4.39 -24.30
N ALA A 71 5.82 3.81 -23.22
CA ALA A 71 6.53 3.72 -21.94
C ALA A 71 7.83 2.91 -22.10
N LYS A 72 7.75 1.74 -22.76
CA LYS A 72 8.90 0.87 -23.04
C LYS A 72 9.98 1.59 -23.84
N ASP A 73 9.61 2.32 -24.90
CA ASP A 73 10.55 3.09 -25.72
C ASP A 73 11.29 4.18 -24.91
N ILE A 74 10.55 4.95 -24.10
CA ILE A 74 11.15 6.01 -23.28
C ILE A 74 12.10 5.41 -22.23
N LEU A 75 11.68 4.33 -21.54
CA LEU A 75 12.49 3.66 -20.51
C LEU A 75 13.76 3.06 -21.12
N CYS A 76 13.65 2.38 -22.24
CA CYS A 76 14.81 1.80 -22.94
C CYS A 76 15.85 2.87 -23.26
N ARG A 77 15.44 4.05 -23.76
CA ARG A 77 16.35 5.18 -24.02
C ARG A 77 16.98 5.76 -22.77
N MET A 78 16.40 5.52 -21.59
CA MET A 78 16.95 5.91 -20.30
C MET A 78 17.81 4.82 -19.65
N GLY A 79 17.97 3.65 -20.31
CA GLY A 79 18.72 2.51 -19.79
C GLY A 79 17.92 1.64 -18.79
N PHE A 80 16.59 1.77 -18.78
CA PHE A 80 15.70 0.94 -17.94
C PHE A 80 14.97 -0.11 -18.77
N GLU A 81 14.63 -1.21 -18.14
CA GLU A 81 13.83 -2.29 -18.72
C GLU A 81 12.51 -2.45 -17.97
N LEU A 82 11.44 -2.77 -18.71
CA LEU A 82 10.16 -3.16 -18.10
C LEU A 82 10.22 -4.62 -17.66
N ASN A 83 9.70 -4.89 -16.46
CA ASN A 83 9.48 -6.26 -16.04
C ASN A 83 8.19 -6.80 -16.67
N GLU A 84 8.33 -7.55 -17.75
CA GLU A 84 7.23 -8.11 -18.53
C GLU A 84 6.33 -9.04 -17.68
N SER A 85 6.91 -9.77 -16.72
CA SER A 85 6.16 -10.68 -15.85
C SER A 85 5.25 -9.96 -14.85
N LYS A 86 5.53 -8.67 -14.56
CA LYS A 86 4.72 -7.79 -13.70
C LYS A 86 3.82 -6.85 -14.50
N THR A 87 3.91 -6.86 -15.84
CA THR A 87 3.09 -5.99 -16.67
C THR A 87 1.76 -6.65 -16.97
N HIS A 88 0.66 -6.03 -16.54
CA HIS A 88 -0.68 -6.57 -16.68
C HIS A 88 -1.60 -5.60 -17.39
N PHE A 89 -2.43 -6.13 -18.31
CA PHE A 89 -3.55 -5.42 -18.92
C PHE A 89 -4.83 -5.94 -18.29
N ILE A 90 -5.58 -5.08 -17.62
CA ILE A 90 -6.78 -5.47 -16.87
C ILE A 90 -7.98 -4.73 -17.47
N GLY A 91 -8.94 -5.47 -17.99
CA GLY A 91 -10.17 -4.91 -18.53
C GLY A 91 -11.17 -4.48 -17.45
N SER A 92 -12.16 -3.65 -17.81
CA SER A 92 -13.20 -3.13 -16.91
C SER A 92 -14.04 -4.21 -16.23
N GLY A 93 -14.24 -5.36 -16.89
CA GLY A 93 -14.97 -6.51 -16.31
C GLY A 93 -14.20 -7.32 -15.28
N SER A 94 -12.92 -7.02 -15.06
CA SER A 94 -12.07 -7.69 -14.09
C SER A 94 -11.80 -6.81 -12.88
N ARG A 95 -11.38 -7.41 -11.76
CA ARG A 95 -10.96 -6.65 -10.57
C ARG A 95 -9.70 -5.85 -10.89
N GLN A 96 -9.81 -4.54 -10.83
CA GLN A 96 -8.70 -3.62 -10.98
C GLN A 96 -8.18 -3.22 -9.60
N SER A 97 -6.89 -3.41 -9.35
CA SER A 97 -6.27 -3.01 -8.10
C SER A 97 -5.00 -2.20 -8.34
N VAL A 98 -4.84 -1.12 -7.57
CA VAL A 98 -3.66 -0.26 -7.56
C VAL A 98 -3.22 -0.11 -6.12
N THR A 99 -1.95 -0.41 -5.82
CA THR A 99 -1.40 -0.33 -4.46
C THR A 99 -2.29 -0.96 -3.38
N TRP A 100 -2.78 -2.20 -3.66
CA TRP A 100 -3.65 -3.00 -2.78
C TRP A 100 -5.10 -2.51 -2.63
N LEU A 101 -5.48 -1.40 -3.28
CA LEU A 101 -6.84 -0.90 -3.31
C LEU A 101 -7.56 -1.32 -4.59
N THR A 102 -8.82 -1.70 -4.48
CA THR A 102 -9.68 -1.95 -5.63
C THR A 102 -10.22 -0.61 -6.13
N VAL A 103 -10.08 -0.34 -7.44
CA VAL A 103 -10.36 0.97 -8.06
C VAL A 103 -11.41 0.90 -9.19
N ASN A 104 -12.25 -0.13 -9.24
CA ASN A 104 -13.27 -0.27 -10.26
C ASN A 104 -14.29 0.91 -10.22
N GLU A 105 -15.47 0.72 -9.64
CA GLU A 105 -16.49 1.76 -9.51
C GLU A 105 -16.30 2.63 -8.27
N LYS A 106 -15.88 2.00 -7.17
CA LYS A 106 -15.59 2.67 -5.89
C LYS A 106 -14.26 2.21 -5.36
N LEU A 107 -13.54 3.17 -4.78
CA LEU A 107 -12.34 2.85 -4.04
C LEU A 107 -12.70 1.95 -2.85
N SER A 108 -12.09 0.79 -2.75
CA SER A 108 -12.37 -0.14 -1.66
C SER A 108 -11.15 -0.98 -1.28
N VAL A 109 -11.12 -1.40 -0.04
CA VAL A 109 -10.17 -2.40 0.45
C VAL A 109 -10.64 -3.80 0.00
N SER A 110 -9.70 -4.72 -0.22
CA SER A 110 -10.06 -6.06 -0.68
C SER A 110 -11.03 -6.76 0.28
N ASN A 111 -11.97 -7.54 -0.26
CA ASN A 111 -12.94 -8.26 0.55
C ASN A 111 -12.28 -9.31 1.45
N ASP A 112 -11.19 -9.93 0.99
CA ASP A 112 -10.43 -10.90 1.78
C ASP A 112 -9.81 -10.24 3.00
N TYR A 113 -9.14 -9.09 2.82
CA TYR A 113 -8.59 -8.31 3.94
C TYR A 113 -9.68 -7.89 4.93
N LYS A 114 -10.82 -7.38 4.44
CA LYS A 114 -11.95 -7.01 5.30
C LYS A 114 -12.52 -8.20 6.06
N ARG A 115 -12.59 -9.38 5.43
CA ARG A 115 -13.09 -10.62 6.06
C ARG A 115 -12.15 -11.08 7.18
N GLU A 116 -10.85 -11.14 6.90
CA GLU A 116 -9.83 -11.50 7.90
C GLU A 116 -9.82 -10.51 9.07
N LEU A 117 -9.87 -9.22 8.77
CA LEU A 117 -9.90 -8.18 9.80
C LEU A 117 -11.18 -8.24 10.66
N ARG A 118 -12.35 -8.52 10.06
CA ARG A 118 -13.59 -8.74 10.82
C ARG A 118 -13.47 -9.92 11.78
N GLN A 119 -12.90 -11.00 11.31
CA GLN A 119 -12.67 -12.19 12.15
C GLN A 119 -11.71 -11.88 13.30
N GLU A 120 -10.61 -11.18 13.01
CA GLU A 120 -9.63 -10.76 14.01
C GLU A 120 -10.26 -9.87 15.08
N VAL A 121 -11.00 -8.84 14.69
CA VAL A 121 -11.72 -7.95 15.61
C VAL A 121 -12.75 -8.71 16.44
N TYR A 122 -13.56 -9.58 15.80
CA TYR A 122 -14.55 -10.38 16.50
C TYR A 122 -13.94 -11.26 17.61
N PHE A 123 -12.86 -11.97 17.31
CA PHE A 123 -12.19 -12.79 18.33
C PHE A 123 -11.60 -11.95 19.44
N THR A 124 -11.01 -10.80 19.11
CA THR A 124 -10.43 -9.89 20.12
C THR A 124 -11.50 -9.33 21.05
N LEU A 125 -12.64 -8.89 20.53
CA LEU A 125 -13.74 -8.37 21.34
C LEU A 125 -14.42 -9.46 22.18
N LYS A 126 -14.49 -10.69 21.67
CA LYS A 126 -15.17 -11.81 22.33
C LYS A 126 -14.34 -12.49 23.42
N PHE A 127 -13.05 -12.67 23.18
CA PHE A 127 -12.18 -13.49 24.05
C PHE A 127 -11.09 -12.67 24.72
N GLY A 128 -10.97 -11.38 24.41
CA GLY A 128 -9.92 -10.50 24.91
C GLY A 128 -8.66 -10.49 24.03
N ALA A 129 -7.86 -9.45 24.20
CA ALA A 129 -6.65 -9.23 23.40
C ALA A 129 -5.57 -10.28 23.69
N ALA A 130 -5.37 -10.67 24.95
CA ALA A 130 -4.38 -11.65 25.36
C ALA A 130 -4.64 -13.03 24.72
N ASP A 131 -5.87 -13.51 24.79
CA ASP A 131 -6.30 -14.78 24.16
C ASP A 131 -6.15 -14.74 22.65
N SER A 132 -6.47 -13.61 22.01
CA SER A 132 -6.33 -13.44 20.56
C SER A 132 -4.88 -13.47 20.10
N ILE A 133 -3.94 -12.95 20.90
CA ILE A 133 -2.50 -13.03 20.63
C ILE A 133 -2.03 -14.49 20.74
N ILE A 134 -2.34 -15.15 21.85
CA ILE A 134 -1.84 -16.50 22.16
C ILE A 134 -2.43 -17.53 21.19
N LYS A 135 -3.76 -17.58 21.04
CA LYS A 135 -4.46 -18.53 20.16
C LYS A 135 -4.26 -18.24 18.68
N GLY A 136 -4.03 -16.97 18.31
CA GLY A 136 -3.69 -16.55 16.96
C GLY A 136 -2.24 -16.77 16.57
N SER A 137 -1.42 -17.34 17.44
CA SER A 137 0.03 -17.56 17.25
C SER A 137 0.77 -16.28 16.80
N ARG A 138 0.41 -15.13 17.38
CA ARG A 138 0.95 -13.81 17.03
C ARG A 138 2.20 -13.51 17.83
N THR A 139 3.29 -14.17 17.51
CA THR A 139 4.58 -14.09 18.20
C THR A 139 5.15 -12.68 18.26
N ASP A 140 4.85 -11.83 17.27
CA ASP A 140 5.29 -10.42 17.21
C ASP A 140 4.75 -9.56 18.35
N TYR A 141 3.73 -10.03 19.06
CA TYR A 141 3.12 -9.35 20.22
C TYR A 141 3.35 -10.10 21.54
N ILE A 142 4.37 -10.94 21.59
CA ILE A 142 4.80 -11.62 22.82
C ILE A 142 6.19 -11.10 23.18
N LEU A 143 6.30 -10.45 24.35
CA LEU A 143 7.55 -9.97 24.92
C LEU A 143 7.79 -10.71 26.25
N ASP A 144 8.96 -11.33 26.41
CA ASP A 144 9.33 -12.10 27.60
C ASP A 144 8.26 -13.12 28.05
N GLY A 145 7.63 -13.77 27.05
CA GLY A 145 6.56 -14.76 27.28
C GLY A 145 5.19 -14.17 27.66
N LYS A 146 5.06 -12.84 27.69
CA LYS A 146 3.81 -12.14 28.00
C LYS A 146 3.22 -11.45 26.78
N PRO A 147 1.87 -11.47 26.60
CA PRO A 147 1.22 -10.81 25.49
C PRO A 147 1.21 -9.27 25.68
N GLU A 148 1.70 -8.54 24.68
CA GLU A 148 1.65 -7.08 24.60
C GLU A 148 0.27 -6.61 24.10
N THR A 149 -0.73 -6.68 24.96
CA THR A 149 -2.13 -6.43 24.61
C THR A 149 -2.38 -5.02 24.10
N GLU A 150 -1.76 -4.01 24.69
CA GLU A 150 -1.92 -2.63 24.29
C GLU A 150 -1.36 -2.39 22.89
N ARG A 151 -0.14 -2.85 22.61
CA ARG A 151 0.50 -2.76 21.29
C ARG A 151 -0.33 -3.46 20.21
N TYR A 152 -0.87 -4.64 20.52
CA TYR A 152 -1.74 -5.37 19.60
C TYR A 152 -3.04 -4.62 19.29
N LEU A 153 -3.70 -4.06 20.31
CA LEU A 153 -4.92 -3.28 20.12
C LEU A 153 -4.69 -2.01 19.31
N TYR A 154 -3.57 -1.31 19.51
CA TYR A 154 -3.21 -0.17 18.66
C TYR A 154 -3.00 -0.59 17.21
N HIS A 155 -2.34 -1.72 16.96
CA HIS A 155 -2.16 -2.23 15.61
C HIS A 155 -3.51 -2.60 14.96
N LEU A 156 -4.37 -3.31 15.70
CA LEU A 156 -5.70 -3.70 15.22
C LEU A 156 -6.57 -2.47 14.92
N LEU A 157 -6.53 -1.46 15.80
CA LEU A 157 -7.20 -0.19 15.59
C LEU A 157 -6.68 0.53 14.33
N GLY A 158 -5.37 0.48 14.08
CA GLY A 158 -4.75 1.01 12.87
C GLY A 158 -5.27 0.35 11.59
N LYS A 159 -5.41 -0.98 11.59
CA LYS A 159 -6.02 -1.74 10.48
C LYS A 159 -7.48 -1.32 10.23
N VAL A 160 -8.27 -1.19 11.27
CA VAL A 160 -9.67 -0.73 11.20
C VAL A 160 -9.73 0.71 10.68
N GLN A 161 -8.85 1.59 11.15
CA GLN A 161 -8.76 2.97 10.70
C GLN A 161 -8.36 3.06 9.21
N HIS A 162 -7.48 2.18 8.72
CA HIS A 162 -7.11 2.10 7.31
C HIS A 162 -8.33 1.78 6.43
N VAL A 163 -9.17 0.81 6.83
CA VAL A 163 -10.40 0.53 6.10
C VAL A 163 -11.33 1.74 6.09
N LEU A 164 -11.51 2.42 7.23
CA LEU A 164 -12.35 3.60 7.33
C LEU A 164 -11.81 4.83 6.59
N TRP A 165 -10.52 4.89 6.35
CA TRP A 165 -9.92 5.95 5.53
C TRP A 165 -10.29 5.76 4.04
N VAL A 166 -10.38 4.51 3.58
CA VAL A 166 -10.76 4.16 2.22
C VAL A 166 -12.29 4.11 2.05
N GLU A 167 -12.99 3.56 3.03
CA GLU A 167 -14.44 3.35 3.06
C GLU A 167 -15.06 4.03 4.30
N PRO A 168 -15.15 5.37 4.32
CA PRO A 168 -15.58 6.11 5.53
C PRO A 168 -17.00 5.77 5.98
N ASP A 169 -17.86 5.33 5.08
CA ASP A 169 -19.26 4.99 5.36
C ASP A 169 -19.49 3.54 5.80
N ASN A 170 -18.43 2.76 5.97
CA ASN A 170 -18.54 1.37 6.39
C ASN A 170 -18.93 1.27 7.87
N GLN A 171 -20.23 1.06 8.11
CA GLN A 171 -20.82 1.08 9.45
C GLN A 171 -20.18 0.04 10.37
N TRP A 172 -19.95 -1.19 9.89
CA TRP A 172 -19.37 -2.25 10.71
C TRP A 172 -17.99 -1.86 11.28
N PHE A 173 -17.13 -1.26 10.46
CA PHE A 173 -15.80 -0.82 10.91
C PHE A 173 -15.86 0.43 11.79
N ARG A 174 -16.88 1.29 11.67
CA ARG A 174 -17.11 2.38 12.64
C ARG A 174 -17.45 1.83 14.02
N GLU A 175 -18.35 0.85 14.09
CA GLU A 175 -18.72 0.18 15.35
C GLU A 175 -17.53 -0.58 15.95
N ALA A 176 -16.79 -1.33 15.14
CA ALA A 176 -15.57 -2.00 15.55
C ALA A 176 -14.51 -1.05 16.13
N LYS A 177 -14.32 0.11 15.50
CA LYS A 177 -13.42 1.15 16.00
C LYS A 177 -13.83 1.65 17.38
N HIS A 178 -15.13 1.86 17.59
CA HIS A 178 -15.66 2.30 18.90
C HIS A 178 -15.42 1.24 19.96
N ALA A 179 -15.79 -0.02 19.69
CA ALA A 179 -15.64 -1.12 20.61
C ALA A 179 -14.16 -1.37 21.01
N LEU A 180 -13.24 -1.31 20.04
CA LEU A 180 -11.80 -1.44 20.33
C LEU A 180 -11.29 -0.30 21.21
N LYS A 181 -11.76 0.93 21.01
CA LYS A 181 -11.38 2.07 21.85
C LYS A 181 -11.90 1.93 23.28
N GLU A 182 -13.13 1.43 23.47
CA GLU A 182 -13.68 1.15 24.79
C GLU A 182 -12.86 0.06 25.52
N MET A 183 -12.52 -1.03 24.81
CA MET A 183 -11.63 -2.07 25.35
C MET A 183 -10.27 -1.50 25.79
N MET A 184 -9.68 -0.59 25.00
CA MET A 184 -8.41 0.06 25.35
C MET A 184 -8.53 0.99 26.56
N ARG A 185 -9.67 1.64 26.78
CA ARG A 185 -9.90 2.48 27.98
C ARG A 185 -9.98 1.63 29.24
N GLY A 186 -10.72 0.51 29.18
CA GLY A 186 -10.81 -0.42 30.30
C GLY A 186 -9.45 -0.93 30.76
N LEU A 187 -8.54 -1.26 29.81
CA LEU A 187 -7.19 -1.71 30.15
C LEU A 187 -6.33 -0.64 30.87
N LYS A 188 -6.64 0.64 30.72
CA LYS A 188 -5.92 1.74 31.38
C LYS A 188 -6.45 2.06 32.78
N GLU A 189 -7.69 1.66 33.06
CA GLU A 189 -8.32 1.86 34.37
C GLU A 189 -7.98 0.73 35.34
N ASP A 190 -7.62 -0.45 34.83
CA ASP A 190 -7.30 -1.66 35.59
C ASP A 190 -5.78 -1.84 35.87
N GLY A 191 -4.90 -0.96 35.37
CA GLY A 191 -3.44 -0.99 35.52
C GLY A 191 -2.89 0.21 36.24
#